data_2f919e23d265ba4bfb963cf2dd9724fa
#
_entry.id   2f919e23d265ba4bfb963cf2dd9724fa
#
_cell.length_a   1.000
_cell.length_b   1.000
_cell.length_c   1.000
_cell.angle_alpha   90.00
_cell.angle_beta   90.00
_cell.angle_gamma   90.00
#
_symmetry.space_group_name_H-M   'P 1'
#
loop_
_entity.id
_entity.type
_entity.pdbx_description
1 polymer ?
#
loop_
_entity_poly.entity_id
_entity_poly.type
_entity_poly.pdbx_seq_one_letter_code
_entity_poly.pdbx_strand_id
1 'polypeptide(L)'
;MNTNRRNFIRMGAIVGATAALNVKAERTRSCASAATLPVPDGPEFAGMSGAYAALVTPYKPDGSVNEEMIEKVVEYGIANGLTGFYLTGSTGEGFLLSLDERKLVYDRAVKAARGRAKLIAHVGCLATQDAVALARHAAKIGIDWASSGAPVYFGQNFDAAHAHYKAISEATDLPFMICSIDQQVSPDRDAKFFMLKNVKGMMCTGYDYWTVKALRHRLPKPAIFFAGADEQELCAFAYGDTFSGCIGTTDNMIPAHHAQICRLAAAGKFAEAAKPMDEVVRFMELVEGVPHASYWKSVMRYIGLDCGPARPPAGRPLTEAEYAAYAKKLDALGFLRRNAALS
;
A
#
# COMPACT_ATOMS: atom_id res chain seq x y z
N MET A 1 -30.09 -6.14 29.02
CA MET A 1 -29.67 -5.86 30.40
C MET A 1 -28.42 -5.01 30.40
N ASN A 2 -28.65 -3.75 30.66
CA ASN A 2 -27.64 -2.69 30.70
C ASN A 2 -27.12 -2.60 32.14
N THR A 3 -25.83 -2.75 32.38
CA THR A 3 -25.17 -2.16 33.56
C THR A 3 -23.67 -2.43 33.51
N ASN A 4 -22.91 -1.39 33.76
CA ASN A 4 -21.50 -1.33 34.21
C ASN A 4 -20.45 -0.76 33.23
N ARG A 5 -20.71 0.44 32.73
CA ARG A 5 -19.61 1.32 32.28
C ARG A 5 -19.43 2.61 33.11
N ARG A 6 -20.10 2.76 34.28
CA ARG A 6 -20.07 4.01 35.06
C ARG A 6 -19.34 3.95 36.39
N ASN A 7 -18.70 2.84 36.77
CA ASN A 7 -18.06 2.71 38.08
C ASN A 7 -16.52 2.69 38.08
N PHE A 8 -15.86 3.16 37.06
CA PHE A 8 -14.38 3.20 37.06
C PHE A 8 -13.76 4.59 37.27
N ILE A 9 -14.56 5.62 37.57
CA ILE A 9 -14.07 6.98 37.82
C ILE A 9 -14.50 7.43 39.24
N ARG A 10 -14.09 6.67 40.26
CA ARG A 10 -14.07 7.17 41.66
C ARG A 10 -13.24 6.23 42.50
N MET A 11 -11.91 6.37 42.42
CA MET A 11 -10.99 6.10 43.56
C MET A 11 -9.56 6.43 43.10
N GLY A 12 -8.97 7.42 43.67
CA GLY A 12 -7.55 7.67 43.47
C GLY A 12 -7.10 9.11 43.62
N ALA A 13 -7.64 9.81 44.61
CA ALA A 13 -6.88 10.92 45.17
C ALA A 13 -6.25 10.41 46.48
N ILE A 14 -4.94 10.21 46.50
CA ILE A 14 -4.10 10.33 47.73
C ILE A 14 -2.61 10.20 47.30
N VAL A 15 -1.89 11.25 47.70
CA VAL A 15 -0.47 11.35 48.04
C VAL A 15 0.56 11.42 46.92
N GLY A 16 1.12 12.62 46.80
CA GLY A 16 2.34 12.90 46.07
C GLY A 16 3.57 12.29 46.72
N ALA A 17 4.45 11.85 45.85
CA ALA A 17 5.88 11.76 46.09
C ALA A 17 6.60 12.10 44.80
N THR A 18 7.21 13.26 44.77
CA THR A 18 8.14 13.70 43.72
C THR A 18 9.36 12.80 43.73
N ALA A 19 9.42 11.85 42.79
CA ALA A 19 10.68 11.21 42.42
C ALA A 19 11.07 11.78 41.04
N ALA A 20 12.02 12.70 41.04
CA ALA A 20 12.68 13.18 39.85
C ALA A 20 13.49 12.02 39.24
N LEU A 21 12.95 11.38 38.22
CA LEU A 21 13.70 10.48 37.38
C LEU A 21 14.57 11.32 36.42
N ASN A 22 15.85 11.48 36.76
CA ASN A 22 16.86 11.92 35.82
C ASN A 22 17.06 10.87 34.70
N VAL A 23 16.34 11.00 33.60
CA VAL A 23 16.65 10.32 32.38
C VAL A 23 17.77 11.09 31.69
N LYS A 24 19.00 10.66 31.88
CA LYS A 24 20.10 11.06 31.02
C LYS A 24 19.81 10.60 29.62
N ALA A 25 19.47 11.54 28.74
CA ALA A 25 19.43 11.30 27.30
C ALA A 25 20.86 11.14 26.78
N GLU A 26 21.31 9.92 26.61
CA GLU A 26 22.52 9.66 25.80
C GLU A 26 22.17 9.89 24.33
N ARG A 27 22.46 11.12 23.89
CA ARG A 27 22.53 11.45 22.47
C ARG A 27 23.97 11.29 22.00
N THR A 28 24.28 10.14 21.47
CA THR A 28 25.37 9.98 20.49
C THR A 28 24.84 9.16 19.33
N ARG A 29 24.30 9.82 18.31
CA ARG A 29 24.17 9.23 16.98
C ARG A 29 25.01 10.05 16.01
N SER A 30 26.10 9.45 15.64
CA SER A 30 26.96 9.73 14.51
C SER A 30 26.18 9.57 13.19
N CYS A 31 26.50 10.42 12.22
CA CYS A 31 26.17 10.36 10.79
C CYS A 31 24.70 10.12 10.42
N ALA A 32 24.10 11.16 9.85
CA ALA A 32 22.74 11.17 9.33
C ALA A 32 22.56 10.19 8.16
N SER A 33 22.17 8.96 8.44
CA SER A 33 21.37 8.23 7.48
C SER A 33 20.01 8.93 7.42
N ALA A 34 19.46 9.14 6.23
CA ALA A 34 18.13 9.70 6.08
C ALA A 34 17.16 8.86 6.96
N ALA A 35 16.39 9.52 7.83
CA ALA A 35 15.47 8.83 8.72
C ALA A 35 14.47 8.04 7.88
N THR A 36 14.32 6.75 8.16
CA THR A 36 13.35 5.84 7.51
C THR A 36 12.33 5.37 8.54
N LEU A 37 11.12 5.04 8.06
CA LEU A 37 10.15 4.34 8.88
C LEU A 37 10.74 2.98 9.33
N PRO A 38 10.27 2.42 10.47
CA PRO A 38 10.87 1.23 11.07
C PRO A 38 10.80 0.03 10.14
N VAL A 39 11.93 -0.62 9.91
CA VAL A 39 12.05 -1.82 9.08
C VAL A 39 12.73 -2.90 9.94
N PRO A 40 12.24 -4.14 9.93
CA PRO A 40 12.92 -5.25 10.62
C PRO A 40 14.34 -5.48 10.05
N ASP A 41 15.21 -6.07 10.88
CA ASP A 41 16.51 -6.54 10.41
C ASP A 41 16.36 -7.75 9.49
N GLY A 42 17.13 -7.78 8.42
CA GLY A 42 17.17 -8.87 7.45
C GLY A 42 17.33 -8.36 6.02
N PRO A 43 18.08 -9.08 5.16
CA PRO A 43 18.31 -8.67 3.78
C PRO A 43 17.03 -8.59 2.96
N GLU A 44 16.01 -9.40 3.28
CA GLU A 44 14.71 -9.40 2.64
C GLU A 44 13.91 -8.10 2.89
N PHE A 45 14.18 -7.40 4.00
CA PHE A 45 13.51 -6.15 4.36
C PHE A 45 14.26 -4.91 3.87
N ALA A 46 15.46 -5.08 3.33
CA ALA A 46 16.29 -3.95 2.91
C ALA A 46 15.59 -3.10 1.84
N GLY A 47 15.40 -1.81 2.14
CA GLY A 47 14.70 -0.85 1.27
C GLY A 47 13.17 -0.98 1.26
N MET A 48 12.59 -1.84 2.08
CA MET A 48 11.15 -2.04 2.20
C MET A 48 10.54 -1.00 3.15
N SER A 49 10.63 0.28 2.81
CA SER A 49 10.11 1.39 3.62
C SER A 49 9.64 2.54 2.73
N GLY A 50 8.67 3.32 3.21
CA GLY A 50 8.21 4.54 2.53
C GLY A 50 6.92 4.36 1.74
N ALA A 51 6.73 5.17 0.69
CA ALA A 51 5.50 5.22 -0.10
C ALA A 51 5.59 4.34 -1.35
N TYR A 52 4.57 3.52 -1.55
CA TYR A 52 4.45 2.59 -2.69
C TYR A 52 3.13 2.85 -3.42
N ALA A 53 3.19 3.07 -4.73
CA ALA A 53 1.95 3.11 -5.51
C ALA A 53 1.40 1.70 -5.73
N ALA A 54 0.12 1.47 -5.39
CA ALA A 54 -0.66 0.40 -5.96
C ALA A 54 -0.84 0.71 -7.46
N LEU A 55 0.07 0.22 -8.30
CA LEU A 55 0.24 0.67 -9.67
C LEU A 55 -1.04 0.50 -10.49
N VAL A 56 -1.52 1.57 -11.12
CA VAL A 56 -2.60 1.50 -12.11
C VAL A 56 -2.12 0.72 -13.33
N THR A 57 -3.00 -0.06 -13.95
CA THR A 57 -2.71 -0.70 -15.24
C THR A 57 -3.24 0.18 -16.36
N PRO A 58 -2.39 0.78 -17.18
CA PRO A 58 -2.82 1.56 -18.33
C PRO A 58 -3.33 0.67 -19.46
N TYR A 59 -4.37 1.11 -20.15
CA TYR A 59 -4.90 0.45 -21.36
C TYR A 59 -4.88 1.39 -22.56
N LYS A 60 -4.78 0.80 -23.74
CA LYS A 60 -5.05 1.48 -25.01
C LYS A 60 -6.56 1.57 -25.26
N PRO A 61 -7.01 2.38 -26.24
CA PRO A 61 -8.43 2.46 -26.58
C PRO A 61 -9.09 1.13 -26.99
N ASP A 62 -8.31 0.19 -27.52
CA ASP A 62 -8.75 -1.17 -27.89
C ASP A 62 -8.85 -2.12 -26.67
N GLY A 63 -8.50 -1.64 -25.47
CA GLY A 63 -8.53 -2.42 -24.23
C GLY A 63 -7.27 -3.26 -23.98
N SER A 64 -6.29 -3.28 -24.86
CA SER A 64 -5.00 -3.93 -24.62
C SER A 64 -4.16 -3.14 -23.62
N VAL A 65 -3.24 -3.82 -22.92
CA VAL A 65 -2.32 -3.18 -21.95
C VAL A 65 -1.40 -2.19 -22.67
N ASN A 66 -1.28 -0.98 -22.14
CA ASN A 66 -0.39 0.06 -22.67
C ASN A 66 0.98 0.00 -21.98
N GLU A 67 1.89 -0.75 -22.58
CA GLU A 67 3.22 -1.03 -22.04
C GLU A 67 4.08 0.23 -21.86
N GLU A 68 4.02 1.17 -22.82
CA GLU A 68 4.79 2.42 -22.73
C GLU A 68 4.30 3.32 -21.59
N MET A 69 3.00 3.32 -21.36
CA MET A 69 2.43 4.11 -20.27
C MET A 69 2.75 3.51 -18.90
N ILE A 70 2.89 2.18 -18.77
CA ILE A 70 3.39 1.56 -17.54
C ILE A 70 4.77 2.13 -17.21
N GLU A 71 5.68 2.16 -18.20
CA GLU A 71 7.04 2.68 -18.00
C GLU A 71 7.01 4.16 -17.58
N LYS A 72 6.15 4.98 -18.19
CA LYS A 72 5.99 6.40 -17.82
C LYS A 72 5.44 6.60 -16.40
N VAL A 73 4.44 5.81 -15.99
CA VAL A 73 3.87 5.90 -14.63
C VAL A 73 4.91 5.50 -13.57
N VAL A 74 5.69 4.44 -13.82
CA VAL A 74 6.78 4.02 -12.93
C VAL A 74 7.86 5.11 -12.82
N GLU A 75 8.30 5.67 -13.95
CA GLU A 75 9.29 6.76 -13.95
C GLU A 75 8.76 8.00 -13.21
N TYR A 76 7.49 8.38 -13.42
CA TYR A 76 6.85 9.47 -12.70
C TYR A 76 6.85 9.27 -11.20
N GLY A 77 6.48 8.07 -10.73
CA GLY A 77 6.47 7.74 -9.31
C GLY A 77 7.87 7.83 -8.70
N ILE A 78 8.88 7.24 -9.34
CA ILE A 78 10.28 7.29 -8.89
C ILE A 78 10.79 8.74 -8.83
N ALA A 79 10.53 9.53 -9.88
CA ALA A 79 10.96 10.93 -9.96
C ALA A 79 10.32 11.80 -8.86
N ASN A 80 9.18 11.40 -8.33
CA ASN A 80 8.45 12.09 -7.25
C ASN A 80 8.64 11.44 -5.87
N GLY A 81 9.60 10.51 -5.73
CA GLY A 81 10.07 10.01 -4.44
C GLY A 81 9.40 8.74 -3.93
N LEU A 82 8.63 8.02 -4.76
CA LEU A 82 8.16 6.69 -4.39
C LEU A 82 9.33 5.72 -4.24
N THR A 83 9.24 4.87 -3.24
CA THR A 83 10.24 3.85 -2.92
C THR A 83 9.89 2.50 -3.54
N GLY A 84 8.65 2.29 -3.98
CA GLY A 84 8.26 1.06 -4.64
C GLY A 84 6.89 1.08 -5.31
N PHE A 85 6.52 -0.08 -5.86
CA PHE A 85 5.25 -0.29 -6.55
C PHE A 85 4.66 -1.66 -6.19
N TYR A 86 3.36 -1.68 -6.00
CA TYR A 86 2.55 -2.88 -5.81
C TYR A 86 1.79 -3.17 -7.11
N LEU A 87 2.16 -4.24 -7.80
CA LEU A 87 1.76 -4.50 -9.17
C LEU A 87 0.51 -5.38 -9.24
N THR A 88 -0.42 -5.06 -10.13
CA THR A 88 -1.64 -5.83 -10.42
C THR A 88 -2.50 -6.17 -9.20
N GLY A 89 -2.56 -5.26 -8.21
CA GLY A 89 -3.54 -5.30 -7.14
C GLY A 89 -4.93 -4.86 -7.61
N SER A 90 -5.81 -4.50 -6.69
CA SER A 90 -7.16 -3.99 -7.00
C SER A 90 -7.13 -2.70 -7.82
N THR A 91 -6.29 -1.74 -7.45
CA THR A 91 -6.05 -0.50 -8.19
C THR A 91 -5.57 -0.77 -9.63
N GLY A 92 -4.72 -1.78 -9.81
CA GLY A 92 -4.24 -2.23 -11.10
C GLY A 92 -5.20 -3.13 -11.85
N GLU A 93 -6.44 -3.28 -11.38
CA GLU A 93 -7.48 -4.13 -12.02
C GLU A 93 -7.02 -5.58 -12.23
N GLY A 94 -6.18 -6.10 -11.32
CA GLY A 94 -5.42 -7.35 -11.51
C GLY A 94 -6.27 -8.59 -11.76
N PHE A 95 -7.49 -8.68 -11.19
CA PHE A 95 -8.41 -9.78 -11.46
C PHE A 95 -9.14 -9.68 -12.81
N LEU A 96 -9.02 -8.56 -13.52
CA LEU A 96 -9.55 -8.36 -14.86
C LEU A 96 -8.48 -8.56 -15.96
N LEU A 97 -7.24 -8.84 -15.54
CA LEU A 97 -6.13 -9.15 -16.42
C LEU A 97 -5.98 -10.66 -16.61
N SER A 98 -5.66 -11.08 -17.82
CA SER A 98 -5.18 -12.45 -18.06
C SER A 98 -3.82 -12.68 -17.38
N LEU A 99 -3.42 -13.94 -17.22
CA LEU A 99 -2.11 -14.25 -16.64
C LEU A 99 -0.96 -13.63 -17.46
N ASP A 100 -1.09 -13.62 -18.79
CA ASP A 100 -0.05 -13.07 -19.67
C ASP A 100 0.00 -11.55 -19.60
N GLU A 101 -1.15 -10.87 -19.48
CA GLU A 101 -1.18 -9.43 -19.23
C GLU A 101 -0.56 -9.06 -17.87
N ARG A 102 -0.81 -9.86 -16.82
CA ARG A 102 -0.17 -9.63 -15.51
C ARG A 102 1.34 -9.80 -15.59
N LYS A 103 1.84 -10.84 -16.25
CA LYS A 103 3.28 -11.03 -16.51
C LYS A 103 3.85 -9.85 -17.27
N LEU A 104 3.14 -9.38 -18.33
CA LEU A 104 3.56 -8.22 -19.10
C LEU A 104 3.71 -6.96 -18.23
N VAL A 105 2.75 -6.69 -17.32
CA VAL A 105 2.85 -5.56 -16.36
C VAL A 105 4.08 -5.72 -15.48
N TYR A 106 4.37 -6.93 -14.97
CA TYR A 106 5.56 -7.18 -14.16
C TYR A 106 6.85 -6.91 -14.94
N ASP A 107 6.95 -7.46 -16.16
CA ASP A 107 8.13 -7.31 -17.03
C ASP A 107 8.41 -5.83 -17.33
N ARG A 108 7.36 -5.04 -17.63
CA ARG A 108 7.48 -3.60 -17.89
C ARG A 108 7.85 -2.80 -16.65
N ALA A 109 7.29 -3.13 -15.50
CA ALA A 109 7.63 -2.48 -14.24
C ALA A 109 9.10 -2.75 -13.84
N VAL A 110 9.59 -3.99 -13.99
CA VAL A 110 11.01 -4.34 -13.74
C VAL A 110 11.91 -3.57 -14.68
N LYS A 111 11.58 -3.53 -15.98
CA LYS A 111 12.34 -2.79 -16.99
C LYS A 111 12.42 -1.29 -16.67
N ALA A 112 11.31 -0.68 -16.23
CA ALA A 112 11.27 0.74 -15.91
C ALA A 112 11.97 1.04 -14.58
N ALA A 113 11.73 0.24 -13.54
CA ALA A 113 12.32 0.48 -12.22
C ALA A 113 13.84 0.37 -12.22
N ARG A 114 14.43 -0.55 -12.97
CA ARG A 114 15.89 -0.76 -13.06
C ARG A 114 16.58 -0.81 -11.71
N GLY A 115 15.94 -1.46 -10.71
CA GLY A 115 16.45 -1.56 -9.34
C GLY A 115 16.39 -0.26 -8.52
N ARG A 116 15.81 0.83 -9.04
CA ARG A 116 15.65 2.11 -8.33
C ARG A 116 14.47 2.14 -7.36
N ALA A 117 13.55 1.21 -7.50
CA ALA A 117 12.37 1.06 -6.64
C ALA A 117 12.11 -0.42 -6.38
N LYS A 118 11.53 -0.71 -5.22
CA LYS A 118 11.12 -2.06 -4.84
C LYS A 118 9.82 -2.46 -5.53
N LEU A 119 9.70 -3.72 -5.94
CA LEU A 119 8.54 -4.23 -6.65
C LEU A 119 7.89 -5.37 -5.88
N ILE A 120 6.60 -5.26 -5.63
CA ILE A 120 5.77 -6.28 -4.99
C ILE A 120 4.75 -6.75 -6.03
N ALA A 121 4.84 -8.00 -6.48
CA ALA A 121 3.85 -8.56 -7.39
C ALA A 121 2.65 -9.14 -6.61
N HIS A 122 1.47 -8.57 -6.78
CA HIS A 122 0.25 -9.25 -6.36
C HIS A 122 -0.03 -10.40 -7.31
N VAL A 123 0.12 -11.62 -6.84
CA VAL A 123 -0.03 -12.85 -7.63
C VAL A 123 -1.36 -13.57 -7.38
N GLY A 124 -2.21 -13.04 -6.48
CA GLY A 124 -3.49 -13.64 -6.12
C GLY A 124 -4.38 -13.88 -7.35
N CYS A 125 -4.94 -15.08 -7.44
CA CYS A 125 -5.86 -15.54 -8.48
C CYS A 125 -7.00 -16.33 -7.83
N LEU A 126 -8.07 -16.59 -8.60
CA LEU A 126 -9.13 -17.48 -8.17
C LEU A 126 -8.60 -18.93 -8.02
N ALA A 127 -7.77 -19.38 -8.95
CA ALA A 127 -7.10 -20.67 -8.90
C ALA A 127 -5.70 -20.54 -8.27
N THR A 128 -5.42 -21.34 -7.25
CA THR A 128 -4.11 -21.35 -6.58
C THR A 128 -2.96 -21.67 -7.54
N GLN A 129 -3.18 -22.53 -8.53
CA GLN A 129 -2.16 -22.89 -9.53
C GLN A 129 -1.73 -21.70 -10.38
N ASP A 130 -2.66 -20.82 -10.75
CA ASP A 130 -2.38 -19.60 -11.49
C ASP A 130 -1.57 -18.61 -10.66
N ALA A 131 -1.91 -18.47 -9.37
CA ALA A 131 -1.15 -17.65 -8.44
C ALA A 131 0.29 -18.17 -8.27
N VAL A 132 0.49 -19.48 -8.19
CA VAL A 132 1.82 -20.12 -8.16
C VAL A 132 2.59 -19.85 -9.45
N ALA A 133 1.93 -19.91 -10.62
CA ALA A 133 2.58 -19.63 -11.89
C ALA A 133 3.05 -18.17 -11.98
N LEU A 134 2.25 -17.20 -11.50
CA LEU A 134 2.63 -15.79 -11.42
C LEU A 134 3.78 -15.58 -10.43
N ALA A 135 3.77 -16.23 -9.27
CA ALA A 135 4.84 -16.11 -8.29
C ALA A 135 6.18 -16.60 -8.85
N ARG A 136 6.17 -17.73 -9.59
CA ARG A 136 7.37 -18.25 -10.28
C ARG A 136 7.87 -17.30 -11.36
N HIS A 137 6.97 -16.69 -12.14
CA HIS A 137 7.36 -15.68 -13.12
C HIS A 137 7.98 -14.46 -12.43
N ALA A 138 7.34 -13.93 -11.38
CA ALA A 138 7.85 -12.81 -10.61
C ALA A 138 9.27 -13.07 -10.07
N ALA A 139 9.51 -14.25 -9.50
CA ALA A 139 10.84 -14.65 -9.02
C ALA A 139 11.87 -14.70 -10.16
N LYS A 140 11.49 -15.27 -11.32
CA LYS A 140 12.37 -15.41 -12.48
C LYS A 140 12.86 -14.07 -13.02
N ILE A 141 12.03 -13.03 -12.99
CA ILE A 141 12.35 -11.71 -13.56
C ILE A 141 12.95 -10.73 -12.55
N GLY A 142 13.14 -11.13 -11.29
CA GLY A 142 13.79 -10.32 -10.26
C GLY A 142 12.87 -9.35 -9.53
N ILE A 143 11.58 -9.67 -9.39
CA ILE A 143 10.66 -8.98 -8.46
C ILE A 143 11.15 -9.21 -7.02
N ASP A 144 11.03 -8.21 -6.15
CA ASP A 144 11.53 -8.28 -4.78
C ASP A 144 10.61 -9.11 -3.86
N TRP A 145 9.29 -8.99 -4.00
CA TRP A 145 8.30 -9.64 -3.13
C TRP A 145 7.10 -10.14 -3.92
N ALA A 146 6.53 -11.27 -3.50
CA ALA A 146 5.21 -11.71 -3.93
C ALA A 146 4.16 -11.35 -2.89
N SER A 147 2.91 -11.13 -3.33
CA SER A 147 1.78 -10.85 -2.44
C SER A 147 0.50 -11.50 -2.95
N SER A 148 -0.39 -11.88 -2.04
CA SER A 148 -1.75 -12.33 -2.38
C SER A 148 -2.74 -11.98 -1.30
N GLY A 149 -3.96 -11.61 -1.71
CA GLY A 149 -5.12 -11.73 -0.85
C GLY A 149 -5.55 -13.20 -0.70
N ALA A 150 -6.47 -13.46 0.22
CA ALA A 150 -7.16 -14.75 0.30
C ALA A 150 -8.04 -14.98 -0.94
N PRO A 151 -8.42 -16.24 -1.27
CA PRO A 151 -9.34 -16.51 -2.36
C PRO A 151 -10.65 -15.73 -2.22
N VAL A 152 -11.07 -15.01 -3.27
CA VAL A 152 -12.17 -14.02 -3.15
C VAL A 152 -13.57 -14.57 -3.46
N TYR A 153 -13.69 -15.63 -4.23
CA TYR A 153 -14.99 -16.12 -4.72
C TYR A 153 -15.61 -17.21 -3.82
N PHE A 154 -14.79 -18.17 -3.40
CA PHE A 154 -15.26 -19.25 -2.53
C PHE A 154 -15.17 -18.83 -1.07
N GLY A 155 -16.17 -19.22 -0.25
CA GLY A 155 -16.22 -18.89 1.16
C GLY A 155 -14.89 -19.18 1.87
N GLN A 156 -14.39 -18.18 2.57
CA GLN A 156 -13.05 -18.23 3.16
C GLN A 156 -13.14 -18.86 4.54
N ASN A 157 -12.62 -20.08 4.67
CA ASN A 157 -12.21 -20.60 5.96
C ASN A 157 -10.71 -20.51 6.13
N PHE A 158 -10.24 -20.63 7.35
CA PHE A 158 -8.80 -20.54 7.67
C PHE A 158 -7.97 -21.57 6.90
N ASP A 159 -8.44 -22.81 6.82
CA ASP A 159 -7.66 -23.90 6.20
C ASP A 159 -7.47 -23.67 4.70
N ALA A 160 -8.51 -23.23 4.00
CA ALA A 160 -8.44 -22.90 2.58
C ALA A 160 -7.48 -21.72 2.31
N ALA A 161 -7.59 -20.65 3.10
CA ALA A 161 -6.67 -19.51 3.00
C ALA A 161 -5.23 -19.91 3.33
N HIS A 162 -5.03 -20.71 4.38
CA HIS A 162 -3.72 -21.21 4.78
C HIS A 162 -3.08 -22.08 3.69
N ALA A 163 -3.85 -23.02 3.10
CA ALA A 163 -3.36 -23.86 2.02
C ALA A 163 -3.00 -23.03 0.78
N HIS A 164 -3.80 -22.01 0.45
CA HIS A 164 -3.53 -21.09 -0.66
C HIS A 164 -2.22 -20.32 -0.43
N TYR A 165 -2.07 -19.65 0.72
CA TYR A 165 -0.85 -18.91 1.05
C TYR A 165 0.38 -19.83 1.12
N LYS A 166 0.23 -21.05 1.68
CA LYS A 166 1.29 -22.03 1.73
C LYS A 166 1.78 -22.37 0.32
N ALA A 167 0.88 -22.73 -0.59
CA ALA A 167 1.24 -23.12 -1.95
C ALA A 167 1.95 -21.99 -2.71
N ILE A 168 1.52 -20.73 -2.54
CA ILE A 168 2.14 -19.59 -3.21
C ILE A 168 3.50 -19.25 -2.58
N SER A 169 3.55 -19.11 -1.24
CA SER A 169 4.76 -18.69 -0.53
C SER A 169 5.89 -19.71 -0.58
N GLU A 170 5.57 -20.99 -0.79
CA GLU A 170 6.57 -22.07 -0.93
C GLU A 170 6.93 -22.36 -2.40
N ALA A 171 6.26 -21.73 -3.37
CA ALA A 171 6.54 -21.92 -4.80
C ALA A 171 7.87 -21.32 -5.24
N THR A 172 8.41 -20.37 -4.47
CA THR A 172 9.66 -19.64 -4.73
C THR A 172 10.34 -19.28 -3.41
N ASP A 173 11.54 -18.71 -3.47
CA ASP A 173 12.21 -18.15 -2.30
C ASP A 173 11.89 -16.66 -2.06
N LEU A 174 10.99 -16.06 -2.86
CA LEU A 174 10.56 -14.68 -2.63
C LEU A 174 9.90 -14.54 -1.25
N PRO A 175 10.21 -13.47 -0.50
CA PRO A 175 9.42 -13.10 0.66
C PRO A 175 7.98 -12.81 0.22
N PHE A 176 7.03 -13.23 1.05
CA PHE A 176 5.61 -13.18 0.74
C PHE A 176 4.87 -12.25 1.70
N MET A 177 4.05 -11.38 1.13
CA MET A 177 3.20 -10.43 1.84
C MET A 177 1.73 -10.82 1.72
N ILE A 178 1.04 -10.98 2.84
CA ILE A 178 -0.42 -11.16 2.85
C ILE A 178 -1.07 -9.81 2.55
N CYS A 179 -2.00 -9.76 1.61
CA CYS A 179 -2.81 -8.59 1.32
C CYS A 179 -4.17 -8.75 2.01
N SER A 180 -4.40 -7.97 3.07
CA SER A 180 -5.66 -7.97 3.82
C SER A 180 -6.53 -6.81 3.33
N ILE A 181 -7.30 -7.04 2.25
CA ILE A 181 -8.28 -6.08 1.74
C ILE A 181 -9.62 -6.37 2.41
N ASP A 182 -10.21 -5.34 3.02
CA ASP A 182 -11.54 -5.37 3.66
C ASP A 182 -11.76 -6.53 4.66
N GLN A 183 -10.68 -7.16 5.10
CA GLN A 183 -10.72 -8.22 6.09
C GLN A 183 -10.32 -7.69 7.46
N GLN A 184 -11.14 -7.99 8.44
CA GLN A 184 -10.76 -7.72 9.82
C GLN A 184 -9.57 -8.59 10.22
N VAL A 185 -8.47 -7.95 10.59
CA VAL A 185 -7.30 -8.63 11.14
C VAL A 185 -7.68 -9.32 12.45
N SER A 186 -7.35 -10.59 12.56
CA SER A 186 -7.51 -11.38 13.80
C SER A 186 -6.14 -11.80 14.31
N PRO A 187 -5.62 -11.21 15.38
CA PRO A 187 -4.24 -11.43 15.82
C PRO A 187 -3.88 -12.90 16.03
N ASP A 188 -4.77 -13.68 16.67
CA ASP A 188 -4.50 -15.09 16.99
C ASP A 188 -4.66 -16.02 15.76
N ARG A 189 -5.59 -15.68 14.85
CA ARG A 189 -5.78 -16.40 13.59
C ARG A 189 -4.64 -16.09 12.63
N ASP A 190 -4.36 -14.81 12.43
CA ASP A 190 -3.47 -14.36 11.34
C ASP A 190 -1.99 -14.59 11.69
N ALA A 191 -1.63 -14.63 12.98
CA ALA A 191 -0.28 -15.04 13.41
C ALA A 191 0.09 -16.46 12.91
N LYS A 192 -0.89 -17.35 12.69
CA LYS A 192 -0.64 -18.71 12.17
C LYS A 192 -0.16 -18.67 10.71
N PHE A 193 -0.56 -17.70 9.90
CA PHE A 193 -0.04 -17.55 8.55
C PHE A 193 1.45 -17.21 8.54
N PHE A 194 1.92 -16.45 9.55
CA PHE A 194 3.34 -16.11 9.68
C PHE A 194 4.23 -17.27 10.11
N MET A 195 3.65 -18.46 10.45
CA MET A 195 4.42 -19.69 10.63
C MET A 195 4.93 -20.26 9.30
N LEU A 196 4.31 -19.91 8.18
CA LEU A 196 4.76 -20.29 6.84
C LEU A 196 6.16 -19.72 6.57
N LYS A 197 7.00 -20.50 5.85
CA LYS A 197 8.44 -20.22 5.66
C LYS A 197 8.70 -18.80 5.16
N ASN A 198 8.04 -18.41 4.10
CA ASN A 198 8.33 -17.16 3.38
C ASN A 198 7.32 -16.02 3.67
N VAL A 199 6.31 -16.24 4.52
CA VAL A 199 5.41 -15.16 4.95
C VAL A 199 6.18 -14.22 5.87
N LYS A 200 6.43 -13.01 5.39
CA LYS A 200 7.29 -11.99 6.01
C LYS A 200 6.61 -10.63 6.18
N GLY A 201 5.38 -10.47 5.69
CA GLY A 201 4.72 -9.18 5.75
C GLY A 201 3.21 -9.24 5.55
N MET A 202 2.58 -8.11 5.83
CA MET A 202 1.15 -7.89 5.59
C MET A 202 0.92 -6.44 5.16
N MET A 203 0.09 -6.26 4.14
CA MET A 203 -0.54 -4.99 3.81
C MET A 203 -1.94 -4.97 4.41
N CYS A 204 -2.27 -3.91 5.15
CA CYS A 204 -3.53 -3.78 5.89
C CYS A 204 -4.31 -2.56 5.36
N THR A 205 -5.47 -2.79 4.74
CA THR A 205 -6.34 -1.72 4.22
C THR A 205 -7.41 -1.26 5.20
N GLY A 206 -7.53 -1.93 6.35
CA GLY A 206 -8.48 -1.55 7.40
C GLY A 206 -7.93 -0.44 8.30
N TYR A 207 -8.83 0.15 9.10
CA TYR A 207 -8.53 1.27 10.01
C TYR A 207 -8.21 0.84 11.45
N ASP A 208 -8.29 -0.44 11.77
CA ASP A 208 -8.02 -0.96 13.12
C ASP A 208 -6.54 -1.24 13.33
N TYR A 209 -5.75 -0.19 13.45
CA TYR A 209 -4.29 -0.28 13.64
C TYR A 209 -3.90 -0.87 15.01
N TRP A 210 -4.80 -0.78 16.01
CA TRP A 210 -4.59 -1.46 17.29
C TRP A 210 -4.51 -2.99 17.10
N THR A 211 -5.44 -3.56 16.32
CA THR A 211 -5.46 -5.00 16.03
C THR A 211 -4.22 -5.43 15.23
N VAL A 212 -3.75 -4.59 14.30
CA VAL A 212 -2.49 -4.85 13.58
C VAL A 212 -1.29 -4.85 14.52
N LYS A 213 -1.22 -3.89 15.45
CA LYS A 213 -0.18 -3.84 16.49
C LYS A 213 -0.24 -5.08 17.39
N ALA A 214 -1.44 -5.51 17.78
CA ALA A 214 -1.65 -6.71 18.57
C ALA A 214 -1.23 -7.98 17.82
N LEU A 215 -1.44 -8.06 16.50
CA LEU A 215 -0.90 -9.12 15.66
C LEU A 215 0.63 -9.12 15.70
N ARG A 216 1.27 -7.96 15.49
CA ARG A 216 2.74 -7.83 15.51
C ARG A 216 3.35 -8.41 16.79
N HIS A 217 2.73 -8.17 17.96
CA HIS A 217 3.20 -8.71 19.24
C HIS A 217 3.10 -10.24 19.36
N ARG A 218 2.30 -10.90 18.52
CA ARG A 218 2.12 -12.35 18.50
C ARG A 218 3.02 -13.08 17.51
N LEU A 219 3.73 -12.32 16.67
CA LEU A 219 4.55 -12.95 15.63
C LEU A 219 5.78 -13.62 16.20
N PRO A 220 6.09 -14.85 15.76
CA PRO A 220 7.26 -15.59 16.21
C PRO A 220 8.58 -15.11 15.60
N LYS A 221 8.50 -14.29 14.55
CA LYS A 221 9.63 -13.79 13.76
C LYS A 221 9.37 -12.38 13.26
N PRO A 222 10.41 -11.61 12.88
CA PRO A 222 10.26 -10.29 12.31
C PRO A 222 9.37 -10.31 11.07
N ALA A 223 8.51 -9.28 10.93
CA ALA A 223 7.66 -9.08 9.78
C ALA A 223 7.44 -7.59 9.52
N ILE A 224 7.17 -7.24 8.26
CA ILE A 224 6.93 -5.88 7.81
C ILE A 224 5.43 -5.66 7.60
N PHE A 225 4.96 -4.45 7.92
CA PHE A 225 3.57 -4.06 7.72
C PHE A 225 3.50 -2.78 6.89
N PHE A 226 2.57 -2.76 5.94
CA PHE A 226 2.22 -1.58 5.16
C PHE A 226 0.78 -1.17 5.42
N ALA A 227 0.56 0.14 5.60
CA ALA A 227 -0.78 0.71 5.66
C ALA A 227 -1.33 0.82 4.23
N GLY A 228 -2.60 0.44 4.04
CA GLY A 228 -3.23 0.43 2.72
C GLY A 228 -4.44 1.37 2.61
N ALA A 229 -4.59 2.29 3.57
CA ALA A 229 -5.63 3.32 3.56
C ALA A 229 -4.94 4.69 3.47
N ASP A 230 -5.00 5.28 2.28
CA ASP A 230 -4.27 6.50 1.92
C ASP A 230 -4.60 7.67 2.86
N GLU A 231 -5.88 7.81 3.22
CA GLU A 231 -6.39 8.85 4.12
C GLU A 231 -6.03 8.64 5.59
N GLN A 232 -5.40 7.51 5.93
CA GLN A 232 -5.06 7.12 7.31
C GLN A 232 -3.55 6.89 7.52
N GLU A 233 -2.71 7.13 6.52
CA GLU A 233 -1.29 6.74 6.59
C GLU A 233 -0.54 7.45 7.72
N LEU A 234 -0.80 8.73 7.98
CA LEU A 234 -0.16 9.45 9.07
C LEU A 234 -0.59 8.88 10.45
N CYS A 235 -1.85 8.46 10.59
CA CYS A 235 -2.33 7.77 11.77
C CYS A 235 -1.63 6.42 11.95
N ALA A 236 -1.42 5.67 10.86
CA ALA A 236 -0.68 4.41 10.88
C ALA A 236 0.76 4.60 11.39
N PHE A 237 1.46 5.62 10.90
CA PHE A 237 2.84 5.90 11.33
C PHE A 237 2.94 6.39 12.78
N ALA A 238 1.87 6.99 13.33
CA ALA A 238 1.80 7.36 14.74
C ALA A 238 1.74 6.14 15.70
N TYR A 239 1.47 4.93 15.20
CA TYR A 239 1.57 3.68 15.97
C TYR A 239 3.01 3.19 16.20
N GLY A 240 3.99 4.07 16.03
CA GLY A 240 5.40 3.81 16.35
C GLY A 240 6.05 2.84 15.37
N ASP A 241 6.52 1.68 15.86
CA ASP A 241 7.26 0.70 15.06
C ASP A 241 6.38 -0.27 14.24
N THR A 242 5.07 0.00 14.09
CA THR A 242 4.15 -0.96 13.48
C THR A 242 4.25 -0.99 11.97
N PHE A 243 4.20 0.16 11.33
CA PHE A 243 4.15 0.26 9.87
C PHE A 243 5.47 0.81 9.31
N SER A 244 5.95 0.17 8.26
CA SER A 244 7.19 0.53 7.57
C SER A 244 6.95 1.42 6.34
N GLY A 245 5.71 1.56 5.92
CA GLY A 245 5.32 2.37 4.77
C GLY A 245 3.83 2.28 4.49
N CYS A 246 3.43 2.87 3.38
CA CYS A 246 2.08 2.80 2.81
C CYS A 246 2.12 2.17 1.41
N ILE A 247 1.00 1.57 1.01
CA ILE A 247 0.73 1.10 -0.35
C ILE A 247 -0.64 1.65 -0.72
N GLY A 248 -0.67 2.70 -1.53
CA GLY A 248 -1.89 3.44 -1.80
C GLY A 248 -2.21 3.61 -3.28
N THR A 249 -3.49 3.85 -3.56
CA THR A 249 -3.97 4.17 -4.91
C THR A 249 -3.56 5.57 -5.32
N THR A 250 -3.68 6.54 -4.40
CA THR A 250 -3.41 7.95 -4.68
C THR A 250 -1.94 8.27 -4.82
N ASP A 251 -1.05 7.35 -4.40
CA ASP A 251 0.39 7.40 -4.70
C ASP A 251 0.70 7.45 -6.22
N ASN A 252 -0.20 6.94 -7.09
CA ASN A 252 -0.05 7.11 -8.53
C ASN A 252 -0.24 8.55 -8.98
N MET A 253 -1.01 9.35 -8.25
CA MET A 253 -1.53 10.66 -8.68
C MET A 253 -0.82 11.82 -7.99
N ILE A 254 -0.51 11.64 -6.70
CA ILE A 254 0.16 12.63 -5.84
C ILE A 254 1.36 12.01 -5.09
N PRO A 255 2.28 11.33 -5.80
CA PRO A 255 3.37 10.58 -5.18
C PRO A 255 4.25 11.43 -4.26
N ALA A 256 4.45 12.71 -4.59
CA ALA A 256 5.28 13.60 -3.78
C ALA A 256 4.70 13.87 -2.39
N HIS A 257 3.36 13.88 -2.23
CA HIS A 257 2.70 14.05 -0.93
C HIS A 257 2.97 12.85 -0.03
N HIS A 258 2.70 11.65 -0.53
CA HIS A 258 2.92 10.40 0.21
C HIS A 258 4.40 10.20 0.58
N ALA A 259 5.31 10.43 -0.37
CA ALA A 259 6.74 10.40 -0.09
C ALA A 259 7.16 11.44 0.97
N GLN A 260 6.54 12.63 0.98
CA GLN A 260 6.79 13.65 1.98
C GLN A 260 6.25 13.24 3.36
N ILE A 261 5.03 12.70 3.43
CA ILE A 261 4.42 12.22 4.68
C ILE A 261 5.29 11.13 5.29
N CYS A 262 5.68 10.11 4.52
CA CYS A 262 6.57 9.04 4.97
C CYS A 262 7.89 9.59 5.52
N ARG A 263 8.54 10.52 4.81
CA ARG A 263 9.81 11.12 5.23
C ARG A 263 9.67 11.94 6.51
N LEU A 264 8.62 12.74 6.63
CA LEU A 264 8.37 13.56 7.83
C LEU A 264 8.02 12.69 9.03
N ALA A 265 7.18 11.67 8.85
CA ALA A 265 6.84 10.71 9.91
C ALA A 265 8.09 9.94 10.39
N ALA A 266 8.94 9.48 9.48
CA ALA A 266 10.21 8.84 9.79
C ALA A 266 11.16 9.74 10.61
N ALA A 267 11.10 11.05 10.37
CA ALA A 267 11.86 12.05 11.14
C ALA A 267 11.17 12.45 12.46
N GLY A 268 10.01 11.88 12.80
CA GLY A 268 9.21 12.25 13.98
C GLY A 268 8.51 13.60 13.86
N LYS A 269 8.40 14.16 12.65
CA LYS A 269 7.85 15.49 12.36
C LYS A 269 6.35 15.43 12.01
N PHE A 270 5.55 14.82 12.87
CA PHE A 270 4.13 14.59 12.62
C PHE A 270 3.33 15.88 12.41
N ALA A 271 3.65 16.96 13.14
CA ALA A 271 2.99 18.25 12.95
C ALA A 271 3.23 18.85 11.56
N GLU A 272 4.46 18.67 11.01
CA GLU A 272 4.77 19.10 9.63
C GLU A 272 4.09 18.19 8.58
N ALA A 273 3.92 16.90 8.88
CA ALA A 273 3.25 15.94 8.01
C ALA A 273 1.73 16.13 7.94
N ALA A 274 1.13 16.82 8.90
CA ALA A 274 -0.31 17.05 8.94
C ALA A 274 -0.81 17.84 7.71
N LYS A 275 -0.03 18.80 7.19
CA LYS A 275 -0.44 19.59 6.02
C LYS A 275 -0.54 18.75 4.74
N PRO A 276 0.50 18.03 4.28
CA PRO A 276 0.35 17.14 3.12
C PRO A 276 -0.69 16.05 3.36
N MET A 277 -0.91 15.59 4.60
CA MET A 277 -1.97 14.64 4.91
C MET A 277 -3.36 15.23 4.71
N ASP A 278 -3.60 16.48 5.13
CA ASP A 278 -4.87 17.20 4.89
C ASP A 278 -5.13 17.33 3.37
N GLU A 279 -4.09 17.59 2.58
CA GLU A 279 -4.19 17.64 1.12
C GLU A 279 -4.59 16.29 0.52
N VAL A 280 -4.05 15.18 1.03
CA VAL A 280 -4.46 13.81 0.64
C VAL A 280 -5.92 13.57 0.99
N VAL A 281 -6.37 13.91 2.21
CA VAL A 281 -7.76 13.73 2.63
C VAL A 281 -8.71 14.52 1.74
N ARG A 282 -8.42 15.79 1.48
CA ARG A 282 -9.22 16.65 0.57
C ARG A 282 -9.26 16.10 -0.85
N PHE A 283 -8.21 15.47 -1.31
CA PHE A 283 -8.17 14.79 -2.59
C PHE A 283 -9.08 13.55 -2.59
N MET A 284 -9.04 12.76 -1.51
CA MET A 284 -9.88 11.58 -1.35
C MET A 284 -11.38 11.91 -1.30
N GLU A 285 -11.78 13.05 -0.72
CA GLU A 285 -13.18 13.50 -0.69
C GLU A 285 -13.78 13.67 -2.10
N LEU A 286 -12.96 13.88 -3.13
CA LEU A 286 -13.44 13.95 -4.52
C LEU A 286 -13.79 12.58 -5.12
N VAL A 287 -13.43 11.49 -4.46
CA VAL A 287 -13.69 10.11 -4.92
C VAL A 287 -15.14 9.70 -4.69
N GLU A 288 -15.83 10.33 -3.74
CA GLU A 288 -17.20 9.99 -3.39
C GLU A 288 -18.15 10.10 -4.59
N GLY A 289 -18.85 9.00 -4.88
CA GLY A 289 -19.84 8.91 -5.95
C GLY A 289 -19.29 8.63 -7.36
N VAL A 290 -17.97 8.44 -7.50
CA VAL A 290 -17.34 8.03 -8.78
C VAL A 290 -16.88 6.56 -8.70
N PRO A 291 -17.18 5.71 -9.71
CA PRO A 291 -16.65 4.35 -9.75
C PRO A 291 -15.11 4.36 -9.65
N HIS A 292 -14.53 3.58 -8.74
CA HIS A 292 -13.12 3.65 -8.36
C HIS A 292 -12.15 3.72 -9.55
N ALA A 293 -12.20 2.74 -10.47
CA ALA A 293 -11.25 2.73 -11.59
C ALA A 293 -11.44 3.88 -12.57
N SER A 294 -12.68 4.36 -12.76
CA SER A 294 -12.94 5.56 -13.58
C SER A 294 -12.35 6.82 -12.98
N TYR A 295 -12.35 6.90 -11.64
CA TYR A 295 -11.83 8.03 -10.90
C TYR A 295 -10.31 8.16 -11.11
N TRP A 296 -9.52 7.18 -10.71
CA TRP A 296 -8.07 7.31 -10.82
C TRP A 296 -7.57 7.37 -12.26
N LYS A 297 -8.23 6.71 -13.23
CA LYS A 297 -7.92 6.89 -14.65
C LYS A 297 -8.15 8.34 -15.11
N SER A 298 -9.22 8.98 -14.63
CA SER A 298 -9.49 10.38 -14.96
C SER A 298 -8.48 11.34 -14.32
N VAL A 299 -8.04 11.08 -13.10
CA VAL A 299 -6.96 11.88 -12.47
C VAL A 299 -5.64 11.66 -13.17
N MET A 300 -5.30 10.43 -13.53
CA MET A 300 -4.09 10.15 -14.29
C MET A 300 -4.08 10.92 -15.63
N ARG A 301 -5.21 10.93 -16.34
CA ARG A 301 -5.38 11.77 -17.55
C ARG A 301 -5.19 13.25 -17.22
N TYR A 302 -5.75 13.74 -16.11
CA TYR A 302 -5.65 15.15 -15.70
C TYR A 302 -4.19 15.58 -15.47
N ILE A 303 -3.38 14.74 -14.84
CA ILE A 303 -1.97 15.04 -14.59
C ILE A 303 -1.05 14.80 -15.80
N GLY A 304 -1.60 14.38 -16.96
CA GLY A 304 -0.85 14.16 -18.20
C GLY A 304 -0.36 12.73 -18.41
N LEU A 305 -0.79 11.78 -17.58
CA LEU A 305 -0.50 10.34 -17.72
C LEU A 305 -1.79 9.59 -18.10
N ASP A 306 -2.24 9.73 -19.35
CA ASP A 306 -3.49 9.11 -19.77
C ASP A 306 -3.40 7.58 -19.79
N CYS A 307 -3.91 6.96 -18.73
CA CYS A 307 -3.94 5.51 -18.56
C CYS A 307 -5.12 4.82 -19.29
N GLY A 308 -5.81 5.53 -20.16
CA GLY A 308 -6.93 4.98 -20.94
C GLY A 308 -8.16 4.64 -20.09
N PRO A 309 -9.10 3.84 -20.63
CA PRO A 309 -10.35 3.51 -19.94
C PRO A 309 -10.14 2.50 -18.81
N ALA A 310 -11.07 2.48 -17.83
CA ALA A 310 -11.20 1.36 -16.91
C ALA A 310 -11.82 0.14 -17.61
N ARG A 311 -11.42 -1.06 -17.25
CA ARG A 311 -12.06 -2.30 -17.74
C ARG A 311 -13.37 -2.57 -16.99
N PRO A 312 -14.47 -2.91 -17.70
CA PRO A 312 -15.64 -3.47 -17.01
C PRO A 312 -15.29 -4.78 -16.28
N PRO A 313 -15.85 -5.04 -15.08
CA PRO A 313 -16.83 -4.23 -14.36
C PRO A 313 -16.24 -3.18 -13.41
N ALA A 314 -14.92 -2.93 -13.39
CA ALA A 314 -14.28 -2.01 -12.44
C ALA A 314 -14.71 -0.54 -12.66
N GLY A 315 -15.21 -0.20 -13.83
CA GLY A 315 -15.73 1.12 -14.14
C GLY A 315 -16.05 1.30 -15.62
N ARG A 316 -16.42 2.53 -15.98
CA ARG A 316 -16.57 2.99 -17.35
C ARG A 316 -15.77 4.27 -17.54
N PRO A 317 -15.35 4.61 -18.76
CA PRO A 317 -14.79 5.93 -19.00
C PRO A 317 -15.83 7.03 -18.70
N LEU A 318 -15.37 8.15 -18.17
CA LEU A 318 -16.20 9.35 -18.06
C LEU A 318 -16.46 9.91 -19.47
N THR A 319 -17.65 10.45 -19.70
CA THR A 319 -17.90 11.27 -20.87
C THR A 319 -17.05 12.55 -20.80
N GLU A 320 -16.80 13.21 -21.93
CA GLU A 320 -16.02 14.45 -21.92
C GLU A 320 -16.64 15.55 -21.05
N ALA A 321 -17.99 15.60 -20.96
CA ALA A 321 -18.68 16.54 -20.09
C ALA A 321 -18.46 16.21 -18.59
N GLU A 322 -18.56 14.93 -18.22
CA GLU A 322 -18.26 14.47 -16.85
C GLU A 322 -16.80 14.72 -16.50
N TYR A 323 -15.87 14.41 -17.41
CA TYR A 323 -14.45 14.68 -17.20
C TYR A 323 -14.15 16.17 -17.03
N ALA A 324 -14.75 17.04 -17.88
CA ALA A 324 -14.56 18.48 -17.77
C ALA A 324 -15.11 19.06 -16.44
N ALA A 325 -16.27 18.55 -15.98
CA ALA A 325 -16.81 18.91 -14.68
C ALA A 325 -15.92 18.44 -13.52
N TYR A 326 -15.35 17.24 -13.65
CA TYR A 326 -14.43 16.66 -12.67
C TYR A 326 -13.09 17.41 -12.63
N ALA A 327 -12.52 17.74 -13.79
CA ALA A 327 -11.28 18.51 -13.89
C ALA A 327 -11.36 19.87 -13.17
N LYS A 328 -12.54 20.56 -13.21
CA LYS A 328 -12.75 21.78 -12.43
C LYS A 328 -12.67 21.57 -10.92
N LYS A 329 -13.11 20.41 -10.42
CA LYS A 329 -12.99 20.07 -9.00
C LYS A 329 -11.52 19.83 -8.64
N LEU A 330 -10.76 19.17 -9.53
CA LEU A 330 -9.31 18.95 -9.35
C LEU A 330 -8.55 20.29 -9.38
N ASP A 331 -8.90 21.21 -10.30
CA ASP A 331 -8.33 22.57 -10.35
C ASP A 331 -8.56 23.33 -9.02
N ALA A 332 -9.72 23.14 -8.39
CA ALA A 332 -10.09 23.83 -7.15
C ALA A 332 -9.27 23.37 -5.92
N LEU A 333 -8.62 22.20 -5.97
CA LEU A 333 -7.70 21.75 -4.90
C LEU A 333 -6.47 22.64 -4.79
N GLY A 334 -6.00 23.23 -5.89
CA GLY A 334 -4.91 24.20 -5.94
C GLY A 334 -3.49 23.60 -5.82
N PHE A 335 -3.33 22.37 -5.35
CA PHE A 335 -2.03 21.70 -5.23
C PHE A 335 -1.77 20.66 -6.33
N LEU A 336 -2.82 20.15 -6.97
CA LEU A 336 -2.69 19.25 -8.11
C LEU A 336 -2.29 20.06 -9.35
N ARG A 337 -1.20 19.66 -10.01
CA ARG A 337 -0.71 20.36 -11.20
C ARG A 337 -0.81 19.47 -12.42
N ARG A 338 -1.32 20.05 -13.51
CA ARG A 338 -1.17 19.45 -14.84
C ARG A 338 0.32 19.44 -15.19
N ASN A 339 0.87 18.30 -15.43
CA ASN A 339 2.26 18.18 -15.83
C ASN A 339 2.35 18.28 -17.36
N ALA A 340 2.50 19.51 -17.87
CA ALA A 340 2.61 19.78 -19.30
C ALA A 340 3.81 19.10 -19.99
N ALA A 341 4.78 18.61 -19.22
CA ALA A 341 5.95 17.89 -19.76
C ALA A 341 5.66 16.39 -20.03
N LEU A 342 4.51 15.87 -19.59
CA LEU A 342 4.12 14.47 -19.76
C LEU A 342 3.01 14.27 -20.81
N SER A 343 2.44 15.37 -21.34
CA SER A 343 1.40 15.37 -22.39
C SER A 343 1.96 15.20 -23.80
#